data_379929e9ba25aced0da7ecef24ba6f8b
#
_entry.id   379929e9ba25aced0da7ecef24ba6f8b
#
_cell.length_a   1.000
_cell.length_b   1.000
_cell.length_c   1.000
_cell.angle_alpha   90.00
_cell.angle_beta   90.00
_cell.angle_gamma   90.00
#
_symmetry.space_group_name_H-M   'P 1'
#
loop_
_entity.id
_entity.type
_entity.pdbx_description
1 polymer ?
#
loop_
_entity_poly.entity_id
_entity_poly.type
_entity_poly.pdbx_seq_one_letter_code
_entity_poly.pdbx_strand_id
1 'polypeptide(L)'
;MRLFGKYLWILFKAQMQYRASFWLLSFGQFFIPFSVFAGLYFLFERFGQIRGWEFFEVALVFGVIHMAFAIAECLARGFDMFSGLVVSGEFDRLLVRPRSTVLQVLGSKFEFTRIGRLLQSLIVLVWAVAQVEAHWTLMKAATLLFMIVSGTMIFAGIFILMAAMCFWTVQGLEVSSIFTDGGREMAQYPLNIYQKWVTRFFTYVIPFGCVNYLPLQYILDRSEGPGFLYMLMPLAGCLFLVPCLLFWQFGVRRYRSTGS
;
A
#
# COMPACT_ATOMS: atom_id res chain seq x y z
N MET A 1 0.47 -17.60 -16.22
CA MET A 1 0.58 -17.92 -14.79
C MET A 1 1.81 -18.77 -14.41
N ARG A 2 2.11 -19.91 -15.07
CA ARG A 2 3.29 -20.74 -14.75
C ARG A 2 4.66 -20.02 -14.82
N LEU A 3 4.83 -19.07 -15.74
CA LEU A 3 6.08 -18.31 -15.89
C LEU A 3 6.30 -17.34 -14.71
N PHE A 4 5.27 -16.62 -14.31
CA PHE A 4 5.32 -15.68 -13.19
C PHE A 4 5.66 -16.38 -11.86
N GLY A 5 5.06 -17.54 -11.61
CA GLY A 5 5.41 -18.36 -10.44
C GLY A 5 6.88 -18.82 -10.45
N LYS A 6 7.47 -19.11 -11.64
CA LYS A 6 8.89 -19.42 -11.75
C LYS A 6 9.78 -18.22 -11.45
N TYR A 7 9.41 -17.00 -11.89
CA TYR A 7 10.13 -15.79 -11.53
C TYR A 7 10.13 -15.54 -10.02
N LEU A 8 8.95 -15.65 -9.37
CA LEU A 8 8.85 -15.54 -7.92
C LEU A 8 9.75 -16.54 -7.19
N TRP A 9 9.74 -17.79 -7.63
CA TRP A 9 10.56 -18.85 -7.03
C TRP A 9 12.06 -18.60 -7.17
N ILE A 10 12.51 -18.12 -8.34
CA ILE A 10 13.91 -17.76 -8.58
C ILE A 10 14.33 -16.59 -7.69
N LEU A 11 13.52 -15.54 -7.62
CA LEU A 11 13.78 -14.37 -6.78
C LEU A 11 13.79 -14.73 -5.29
N PHE A 12 12.89 -15.60 -4.85
CA PHE A 12 12.88 -16.11 -3.48
C PHE A 12 14.18 -16.88 -3.18
N LYS A 13 14.58 -17.81 -4.05
CA LYS A 13 15.85 -18.54 -3.88
C LYS A 13 17.05 -17.60 -3.84
N ALA A 14 17.09 -16.59 -4.69
CA ALA A 14 18.16 -15.59 -4.69
C ALA A 14 18.27 -14.84 -3.37
N GLN A 15 17.15 -14.41 -2.78
CA GLN A 15 17.14 -13.75 -1.47
C GLN A 15 17.48 -14.71 -0.33
N MET A 16 17.07 -15.97 -0.42
CA MET A 16 17.39 -17.01 0.56
C MET A 16 18.81 -17.58 0.46
N GLN A 17 19.60 -17.16 -0.53
CA GLN A 17 21.02 -17.52 -0.61
C GLN A 17 21.80 -17.01 0.62
N TYR A 18 21.46 -15.82 1.12
CA TYR A 18 22.03 -15.22 2.31
C TYR A 18 21.00 -15.22 3.46
N ARG A 19 20.74 -16.42 4.02
CA ARG A 19 19.68 -16.63 5.01
C ARG A 19 19.76 -15.71 6.22
N ALA A 20 20.95 -15.51 6.79
CA ALA A 20 21.15 -14.65 7.95
C ALA A 20 20.75 -13.19 7.65
N SER A 21 21.18 -12.65 6.51
CA SER A 21 20.83 -11.31 6.05
C SER A 21 19.31 -11.19 5.78
N PHE A 22 18.71 -12.20 5.15
CA PHE A 22 17.27 -12.24 4.89
C PHE A 22 16.46 -12.14 6.19
N TRP A 23 16.78 -12.97 7.19
CA TRP A 23 16.05 -12.95 8.46
C TRP A 23 16.34 -11.69 9.28
N LEU A 24 17.56 -11.17 9.27
CA LEU A 24 17.90 -9.91 9.94
C LEU A 24 17.14 -8.73 9.34
N LEU A 25 17.08 -8.64 8.00
CA LEU A 25 16.32 -7.62 7.31
C LEU A 25 14.81 -7.77 7.57
N SER A 26 14.28 -9.00 7.54
CA SER A 26 12.87 -9.26 7.84
C SER A 26 12.50 -8.87 9.28
N PHE A 27 13.40 -9.13 10.22
CA PHE A 27 13.26 -8.72 11.61
C PHE A 27 13.28 -7.18 11.75
N GLY A 28 14.21 -6.49 11.08
CA GLY A 28 14.24 -5.03 11.03
C GLY A 28 12.93 -4.45 10.47
N GLN A 29 12.39 -5.06 9.40
CA GLN A 29 11.10 -4.66 8.82
C GLN A 29 9.91 -4.90 9.76
N PHE A 30 10.02 -5.79 10.73
CA PHE A 30 9.01 -5.96 11.78
C PHE A 30 9.04 -4.81 12.80
N PHE A 31 10.23 -4.37 13.20
CA PHE A 31 10.38 -3.37 14.25
C PHE A 31 10.09 -1.94 13.82
N ILE A 32 10.30 -1.59 12.55
CA ILE A 32 10.03 -0.24 12.03
C ILE A 32 8.54 0.14 12.26
N PRO A 33 7.53 -0.59 11.75
CA PRO A 33 6.14 -0.25 12.00
C PRO A 33 5.72 -0.51 13.46
N PHE A 34 6.40 -1.42 14.17
CA PHE A 34 6.14 -1.64 15.58
C PHE A 34 6.48 -0.40 16.41
N SER A 35 7.58 0.31 16.13
CA SER A 35 7.94 1.55 16.82
C SER A 35 6.90 2.66 16.61
N VAL A 36 6.36 2.76 15.38
CA VAL A 36 5.29 3.71 15.06
C VAL A 36 4.00 3.34 15.83
N PHE A 37 3.68 2.04 15.87
CA PHE A 37 2.53 1.54 16.62
C PHE A 37 2.65 1.75 18.13
N ALA A 38 3.84 1.56 18.69
CA ALA A 38 4.14 1.87 20.10
C ALA A 38 3.95 3.36 20.39
N GLY A 39 4.38 4.24 19.49
CA GLY A 39 4.11 5.67 19.58
C GLY A 39 2.62 6.01 19.61
N LEU A 40 1.82 5.33 18.75
CA LEU A 40 0.38 5.42 18.75
C LEU A 40 -0.22 4.99 20.11
N TYR A 41 0.24 3.87 20.65
CA TYR A 41 -0.21 3.36 21.95
C TYR A 41 0.02 4.38 23.07
N PHE A 42 1.23 4.93 23.22
CA PHE A 42 1.54 5.93 24.24
C PHE A 42 0.75 7.24 24.06
N LEU A 43 0.44 7.60 22.82
CA LEU A 43 -0.38 8.77 22.53
C LEU A 43 -1.82 8.59 23.08
N PHE A 44 -2.41 7.40 22.87
CA PHE A 44 -3.74 7.10 23.39
C PHE A 44 -3.74 6.86 24.91
N GLU A 45 -2.69 6.30 25.47
CA GLU A 45 -2.52 6.17 26.92
C GLU A 45 -2.54 7.55 27.61
N ARG A 46 -1.95 8.56 26.96
CA ARG A 46 -1.89 9.94 27.51
C ARG A 46 -3.20 10.72 27.30
N PHE A 47 -3.84 10.60 26.16
CA PHE A 47 -4.99 11.43 25.77
C PHE A 47 -6.34 10.74 25.85
N GLY A 48 -6.36 9.42 26.03
CA GLY A 48 -7.55 8.57 26.07
C GLY A 48 -8.23 8.41 24.71
N GLN A 49 -8.66 9.50 24.12
CA GLN A 49 -9.35 9.53 22.82
C GLN A 49 -8.83 10.66 21.93
N ILE A 50 -8.88 10.47 20.61
CA ILE A 50 -8.51 11.48 19.63
C ILE A 50 -9.73 11.75 18.72
N ARG A 51 -10.36 12.90 18.89
CA ARG A 51 -11.56 13.31 18.14
C ARG A 51 -12.68 12.24 18.13
N GLY A 52 -12.88 11.56 19.27
CA GLY A 52 -13.91 10.54 19.44
C GLY A 52 -13.54 9.16 18.91
N TRP A 53 -12.26 8.95 18.52
CA TRP A 53 -11.72 7.65 18.15
C TRP A 53 -11.02 7.02 19.34
N GLU A 54 -11.28 5.74 19.56
CA GLU A 54 -10.61 4.93 20.55
C GLU A 54 -9.36 4.25 19.98
N PHE A 55 -8.45 3.83 20.86
CA PHE A 55 -7.19 3.21 20.45
C PHE A 55 -7.37 2.02 19.49
N PHE A 56 -8.27 1.09 19.81
CA PHE A 56 -8.44 -0.12 18.99
C PHE A 56 -9.09 0.15 17.64
N GLU A 57 -9.91 1.19 17.53
CA GLU A 57 -10.48 1.64 16.26
C GLU A 57 -9.38 2.19 15.32
N VAL A 58 -8.46 2.97 15.87
CA VAL A 58 -7.31 3.48 15.11
C VAL A 58 -6.29 2.37 14.85
N ALA A 59 -6.08 1.45 15.79
CA ALA A 59 -5.24 0.27 15.59
C ALA A 59 -5.75 -0.63 14.45
N LEU A 60 -7.07 -0.71 14.26
CA LEU A 60 -7.67 -1.44 13.15
C LEU A 60 -7.33 -0.77 11.80
N VAL A 61 -7.46 0.56 11.70
CA VAL A 61 -7.05 1.31 10.51
C VAL A 61 -5.56 1.16 10.25
N PHE A 62 -4.73 1.30 11.28
CA PHE A 62 -3.30 1.09 11.22
C PHE A 62 -2.96 -0.29 10.63
N GLY A 63 -3.57 -1.36 11.18
CA GLY A 63 -3.35 -2.73 10.72
C GLY A 63 -3.72 -2.91 9.24
N VAL A 64 -4.88 -2.39 8.82
CA VAL A 64 -5.33 -2.44 7.42
C VAL A 64 -4.35 -1.75 6.49
N ILE A 65 -3.95 -0.52 6.80
CA ILE A 65 -3.09 0.30 5.94
C ILE A 65 -1.67 -0.27 5.87
N HIS A 66 -1.10 -0.66 7.00
CA HIS A 66 0.24 -1.27 7.01
C HIS A 66 0.28 -2.63 6.31
N MET A 67 -0.78 -3.43 6.42
CA MET A 67 -0.90 -4.68 5.67
C MET A 67 -1.01 -4.42 4.16
N ALA A 68 -1.89 -3.50 3.76
CA ALA A 68 -2.06 -3.11 2.36
C ALA A 68 -0.75 -2.58 1.75
N PHE A 69 -0.04 -1.72 2.47
CA PHE A 69 1.25 -1.18 2.05
C PHE A 69 2.31 -2.28 1.93
N ALA A 70 2.42 -3.17 2.92
CA ALA A 70 3.39 -4.26 2.90
C ALA A 70 3.14 -5.24 1.74
N ILE A 71 1.87 -5.53 1.42
CA ILE A 71 1.53 -6.34 0.24
C ILE A 71 1.92 -5.61 -1.05
N ALA A 72 1.62 -4.30 -1.16
CA ALA A 72 1.99 -3.49 -2.31
C ALA A 72 3.51 -3.43 -2.51
N GLU A 73 4.29 -3.20 -1.44
CA GLU A 73 5.76 -3.24 -1.48
C GLU A 73 6.30 -4.62 -1.89
N CYS A 74 5.67 -5.69 -1.44
CA CYS A 74 6.07 -7.04 -1.82
C CYS A 74 5.83 -7.29 -3.32
N LEU A 75 4.66 -6.93 -3.83
CA LEU A 75 4.22 -7.27 -5.18
C LEU A 75 4.62 -6.25 -6.25
N ALA A 76 4.61 -4.95 -5.91
CA ALA A 76 4.80 -3.84 -6.86
C ALA A 76 6.15 -3.12 -6.70
N ARG A 77 7.12 -3.74 -5.98
CA ARG A 77 8.44 -3.15 -5.73
C ARG A 77 9.20 -2.77 -7.01
N GLY A 78 8.97 -3.49 -8.10
CA GLY A 78 9.55 -3.15 -9.40
C GLY A 78 9.19 -1.75 -9.89
N PHE A 79 7.98 -1.26 -9.60
CA PHE A 79 7.59 0.11 -9.91
C PHE A 79 8.21 1.13 -8.96
N ASP A 80 8.23 0.84 -7.67
CA ASP A 80 8.84 1.71 -6.67
C ASP A 80 10.34 1.96 -6.94
N MET A 81 11.03 0.96 -7.49
CA MET A 81 12.46 1.03 -7.85
C MET A 81 12.70 1.27 -9.36
N PHE A 82 11.67 1.73 -10.08
CA PHE A 82 11.70 1.83 -11.55
C PHE A 82 12.75 2.81 -12.09
N SER A 83 13.02 3.88 -11.36
CA SER A 83 14.07 4.86 -11.74
C SER A 83 15.43 4.20 -11.97
N GLY A 84 15.78 3.20 -11.15
CA GLY A 84 16.99 2.40 -11.31
C GLY A 84 17.04 1.65 -12.64
N LEU A 85 15.91 1.10 -13.10
CA LEU A 85 15.80 0.41 -14.38
C LEU A 85 15.97 1.36 -15.58
N VAL A 86 15.51 2.61 -15.43
CA VAL A 86 15.69 3.65 -16.47
C VAL A 86 17.13 4.10 -16.53
N VAL A 87 17.74 4.43 -15.38
CA VAL A 87 19.13 4.91 -15.30
C VAL A 87 20.13 3.85 -15.77
N SER A 88 19.89 2.57 -15.47
CA SER A 88 20.77 1.47 -15.91
C SER A 88 20.55 1.03 -17.36
N GLY A 89 19.57 1.60 -18.09
CA GLY A 89 19.20 1.16 -19.45
C GLY A 89 18.54 -0.23 -19.49
N GLU A 90 18.27 -0.85 -18.34
CA GLU A 90 17.61 -2.17 -18.30
C GLU A 90 16.18 -2.11 -18.82
N PHE A 91 15.52 -0.97 -18.72
CA PHE A 91 14.17 -0.79 -19.23
C PHE A 91 14.09 -0.94 -20.76
N ASP A 92 15.13 -0.53 -21.51
CA ASP A 92 15.19 -0.71 -22.96
C ASP A 92 15.15 -2.20 -23.37
N ARG A 93 15.78 -3.07 -22.56
CA ARG A 93 15.73 -4.51 -22.74
C ARG A 93 14.33 -5.10 -22.47
N LEU A 94 13.54 -4.47 -21.59
CA LEU A 94 12.16 -4.86 -21.33
C LEU A 94 11.25 -4.48 -22.49
N LEU A 95 11.50 -3.36 -23.16
CA LEU A 95 10.69 -2.87 -24.29
C LEU A 95 10.78 -3.76 -25.52
N VAL A 96 11.93 -4.37 -25.80
CA VAL A 96 12.09 -5.28 -26.95
C VAL A 96 11.43 -6.65 -26.75
N ARG A 97 10.99 -7.00 -25.54
CA ARG A 97 10.33 -8.27 -25.27
C ARG A 97 8.83 -8.18 -25.60
N PRO A 98 8.22 -9.14 -26.32
CA PRO A 98 6.82 -9.13 -26.69
C PRO A 98 5.90 -9.46 -25.50
N ARG A 99 5.97 -8.68 -24.44
CA ARG A 99 5.22 -8.85 -23.18
C ARG A 99 4.79 -7.49 -22.66
N SER A 100 3.69 -7.47 -21.90
CA SER A 100 3.25 -6.25 -21.21
C SER A 100 4.35 -5.68 -20.32
N THR A 101 4.69 -4.42 -20.49
CA THR A 101 5.69 -3.70 -19.69
C THR A 101 5.32 -3.71 -18.21
N VAL A 102 4.02 -3.58 -17.90
CA VAL A 102 3.49 -3.67 -16.52
C VAL A 102 3.88 -4.99 -15.87
N LEU A 103 3.63 -6.12 -16.53
CA LEU A 103 3.96 -7.46 -15.99
C LEU A 103 5.47 -7.68 -15.87
N GLN A 104 6.25 -7.12 -16.78
CA GLN A 104 7.70 -7.23 -16.75
C GLN A 104 8.29 -6.42 -15.59
N VAL A 105 7.82 -5.19 -15.37
CA VAL A 105 8.27 -4.34 -14.27
C VAL A 105 7.80 -4.91 -12.93
N LEU A 106 6.56 -5.37 -12.80
CA LEU A 106 6.09 -6.11 -11.62
C LEU A 106 6.97 -7.32 -11.31
N GLY A 107 7.34 -8.09 -12.33
CA GLY A 107 8.19 -9.28 -12.18
C GLY A 107 9.69 -9.00 -12.04
N SER A 108 10.15 -7.77 -12.19
CA SER A 108 11.58 -7.42 -12.12
C SER A 108 12.12 -7.49 -10.70
N LYS A 109 11.32 -7.16 -9.71
CA LYS A 109 11.73 -7.14 -8.31
C LYS A 109 10.59 -7.53 -7.37
N PHE A 110 10.87 -8.50 -6.51
CA PHE A 110 10.02 -8.89 -5.37
C PHE A 110 10.85 -8.80 -4.10
N GLU A 111 10.27 -8.29 -3.04
CA GLU A 111 10.99 -8.08 -1.78
C GLU A 111 10.34 -8.91 -0.66
N PHE A 112 10.78 -10.17 -0.54
CA PHE A 112 10.24 -11.11 0.44
C PHE A 112 10.60 -10.75 1.89
N THR A 113 11.62 -9.90 2.11
CA THR A 113 11.96 -9.40 3.45
C THR A 113 10.84 -8.56 4.09
N ARG A 114 9.87 -8.08 3.28
CA ARG A 114 8.66 -7.39 3.77
C ARG A 114 7.71 -8.30 4.57
N ILE A 115 7.98 -9.60 4.62
CA ILE A 115 7.24 -10.54 5.48
C ILE A 115 7.26 -10.11 6.95
N GLY A 116 8.34 -9.47 7.43
CA GLY A 116 8.39 -8.90 8.78
C GLY A 116 7.30 -7.86 9.02
N ARG A 117 7.12 -6.92 8.07
CA ARG A 117 6.07 -5.90 8.13
C ARG A 117 4.67 -6.52 8.02
N LEU A 118 4.50 -7.52 7.15
CA LEU A 118 3.24 -8.26 7.03
C LEU A 118 2.85 -8.94 8.33
N LEU A 119 3.79 -9.61 8.99
CA LEU A 119 3.54 -10.27 10.27
C LEU A 119 3.17 -9.27 11.36
N GLN A 120 3.89 -8.15 11.44
CA GLN A 120 3.60 -7.09 12.41
C GLN A 120 2.19 -6.53 12.20
N SER A 121 1.85 -6.15 10.97
CA SER A 121 0.52 -5.60 10.67
C SER A 121 -0.60 -6.62 10.89
N LEU A 122 -0.36 -7.90 10.61
CA LEU A 122 -1.31 -8.98 10.89
C LEU A 122 -1.55 -9.13 12.40
N ILE A 123 -0.50 -9.10 13.22
CA ILE A 123 -0.62 -9.19 14.68
C ILE A 123 -1.46 -8.03 15.21
N VAL A 124 -1.15 -6.79 14.78
CA VAL A 124 -1.91 -5.60 15.19
C VAL A 124 -3.36 -5.69 14.72
N LEU A 125 -3.60 -6.12 13.48
CA LEU A 125 -4.94 -6.24 12.93
C LEU A 125 -5.78 -7.26 13.69
N VAL A 126 -5.23 -8.45 13.94
CA VAL A 126 -5.94 -9.51 14.71
C VAL A 126 -6.22 -9.03 16.13
N TRP A 127 -5.27 -8.37 16.76
CA TRP A 127 -5.47 -7.82 18.10
C TRP A 127 -6.55 -6.72 18.11
N ALA A 128 -6.52 -5.79 17.15
CA ALA A 128 -7.52 -4.75 17.04
C ALA A 128 -8.93 -5.34 16.78
N VAL A 129 -9.06 -6.30 15.86
CA VAL A 129 -10.33 -6.99 15.57
C VAL A 129 -10.90 -7.68 16.81
N ALA A 130 -10.05 -8.25 17.67
CA ALA A 130 -10.47 -8.93 18.88
C ALA A 130 -10.93 -7.99 20.01
N GLN A 131 -10.46 -6.72 19.99
CA GLN A 131 -10.72 -5.75 21.06
C GLN A 131 -11.76 -4.68 20.67
N VAL A 132 -11.97 -4.45 19.36
CA VAL A 132 -12.98 -3.50 18.90
C VAL A 132 -14.38 -4.01 19.22
N GLU A 133 -15.18 -3.18 19.89
CA GLU A 133 -16.58 -3.44 20.20
C GLU A 133 -17.45 -3.30 18.93
N ALA A 134 -17.40 -4.29 18.06
CA ALA A 134 -18.20 -4.35 16.86
C ALA A 134 -18.93 -5.70 16.75
N HIS A 135 -20.18 -5.66 16.29
CA HIS A 135 -20.90 -6.89 15.97
C HIS A 135 -20.38 -7.48 14.66
N TRP A 136 -19.40 -8.39 14.76
CA TRP A 136 -18.79 -9.00 13.59
C TRP A 136 -19.77 -9.87 12.82
N THR A 137 -19.99 -9.55 11.56
CA THR A 137 -20.75 -10.34 10.60
C THR A 137 -19.85 -10.75 9.44
N LEU A 138 -20.26 -11.76 8.67
CA LEU A 138 -19.52 -12.17 7.47
C LEU A 138 -19.31 -11.00 6.49
N MET A 139 -20.30 -10.10 6.37
CA MET A 139 -20.21 -8.91 5.50
C MET A 139 -19.17 -7.91 5.99
N LYS A 140 -19.07 -7.66 7.31
CA LYS A 140 -18.04 -6.80 7.91
C LYS A 140 -16.64 -7.38 7.73
N ALA A 141 -16.48 -8.70 7.91
CA ALA A 141 -15.22 -9.39 7.67
C ALA A 141 -14.82 -9.30 6.18
N ALA A 142 -15.77 -9.49 5.26
CA ALA A 142 -15.54 -9.31 3.82
C ALA A 142 -15.16 -7.87 3.48
N THR A 143 -15.80 -6.87 4.11
CA THR A 143 -15.46 -5.46 3.96
C THR A 143 -14.02 -5.18 4.43
N LEU A 144 -13.61 -5.73 5.57
CA LEU A 144 -12.25 -5.58 6.08
C LEU A 144 -11.21 -6.16 5.10
N LEU A 145 -11.46 -7.34 4.55
CA LEU A 145 -10.60 -7.91 3.51
C LEU A 145 -10.58 -7.04 2.25
N PHE A 146 -11.73 -6.49 1.86
CA PHE A 146 -11.83 -5.62 0.71
C PHE A 146 -11.08 -4.29 0.92
N MET A 147 -11.07 -3.74 2.15
CA MET A 147 -10.24 -2.58 2.52
C MET A 147 -8.75 -2.88 2.27
N ILE A 148 -8.25 -4.04 2.69
CA ILE A 148 -6.84 -4.44 2.50
C ILE A 148 -6.51 -4.55 1.01
N VAL A 149 -7.33 -5.25 0.24
CA VAL A 149 -7.12 -5.43 -1.21
C VAL A 149 -7.14 -4.08 -1.92
N SER A 150 -8.12 -3.24 -1.62
CA SER A 150 -8.28 -1.93 -2.23
C SER A 150 -7.14 -0.97 -1.83
N GLY A 151 -6.73 -0.98 -0.57
CA GLY A 151 -5.56 -0.23 -0.10
C GLY A 151 -4.28 -0.65 -0.82
N THR A 152 -4.10 -1.97 -1.04
CA THR A 152 -2.99 -2.50 -1.84
C THR A 152 -3.02 -1.95 -3.27
N MET A 153 -4.20 -1.86 -3.89
CA MET A 153 -4.36 -1.29 -5.24
C MET A 153 -4.05 0.21 -5.29
N ILE A 154 -4.40 0.98 -4.23
CA ILE A 154 -4.03 2.40 -4.15
C ILE A 154 -2.51 2.55 -4.07
N PHE A 155 -1.83 1.84 -3.17
CA PHE A 155 -0.38 1.94 -3.05
C PHE A 155 0.34 1.46 -4.33
N ALA A 156 -0.12 0.38 -4.94
CA ALA A 156 0.39 -0.06 -6.24
C ALA A 156 0.17 1.01 -7.33
N GLY A 157 -0.99 1.65 -7.34
CA GLY A 157 -1.30 2.76 -8.24
C GLY A 157 -0.36 3.95 -8.04
N ILE A 158 -0.07 4.33 -6.79
CA ILE A 158 0.90 5.39 -6.47
C ILE A 158 2.29 5.00 -6.97
N PHE A 159 2.77 3.77 -6.73
CA PHE A 159 4.06 3.29 -7.25
C PHE A 159 4.11 3.37 -8.79
N ILE A 160 3.03 2.99 -9.48
CA ILE A 160 2.91 3.07 -10.94
C ILE A 160 2.96 4.53 -11.42
N LEU A 161 2.25 5.45 -10.74
CA LEU A 161 2.27 6.88 -11.09
C LEU A 161 3.69 7.46 -10.93
N MET A 162 4.35 7.18 -9.82
CA MET A 162 5.71 7.66 -9.55
C MET A 162 6.70 7.07 -10.56
N ALA A 163 6.59 5.79 -10.87
CA ALA A 163 7.36 5.15 -11.93
C ALA A 163 7.13 5.80 -13.29
N ALA A 164 5.88 6.12 -13.64
CA ALA A 164 5.56 6.77 -14.89
C ALA A 164 6.17 8.19 -14.98
N MET A 165 6.26 8.93 -13.88
CA MET A 165 6.90 10.23 -13.84
C MET A 165 8.39 10.17 -14.19
N CYS A 166 9.07 9.06 -13.97
CA CYS A 166 10.47 8.85 -14.33
C CYS A 166 10.73 8.94 -15.85
N PHE A 167 9.70 8.84 -16.69
CA PHE A 167 9.85 9.05 -18.14
C PHE A 167 10.12 10.52 -18.53
N TRP A 168 9.82 11.46 -17.62
CA TRP A 168 10.06 12.90 -17.82
C TRP A 168 11.10 13.47 -16.88
N THR A 169 11.24 12.85 -15.69
CA THR A 169 12.14 13.33 -14.63
C THR A 169 13.02 12.18 -14.16
N VAL A 170 14.27 12.14 -14.56
CA VAL A 170 15.23 11.05 -14.23
C VAL A 170 15.46 10.91 -12.72
N GLN A 171 15.15 11.92 -11.89
CA GLN A 171 15.42 11.99 -10.45
C GLN A 171 14.14 12.11 -9.59
N GLY A 172 13.10 11.35 -9.89
CA GLY A 172 11.83 11.42 -9.14
C GLY A 172 11.78 10.71 -7.77
N LEU A 173 12.90 10.19 -7.25
CA LEU A 173 12.91 9.32 -6.06
C LEU A 173 12.46 10.00 -4.77
N GLU A 174 12.84 11.25 -4.54
CA GLU A 174 12.49 11.98 -3.30
C GLU A 174 11.00 12.36 -3.25
N VAL A 175 10.43 12.76 -4.38
CA VAL A 175 9.00 13.05 -4.50
C VAL A 175 8.16 11.78 -4.34
N SER A 176 8.68 10.64 -4.79
CA SER A 176 8.04 9.33 -4.62
C SER A 176 7.80 9.00 -3.14
N SER A 177 8.80 9.16 -2.28
CA SER A 177 8.70 8.84 -0.86
C SER A 177 7.66 9.71 -0.12
N ILE A 178 7.45 10.95 -0.54
CA ILE A 178 6.42 11.83 0.04
C ILE A 178 5.03 11.25 -0.19
N PHE A 179 4.74 10.73 -1.38
CA PHE A 179 3.43 10.17 -1.69
C PHE A 179 3.25 8.74 -1.18
N THR A 180 4.30 7.94 -1.15
CA THR A 180 4.25 6.55 -0.69
C THR A 180 4.29 6.45 0.83
N ASP A 181 5.38 6.89 1.45
CA ASP A 181 5.53 6.85 2.91
C ASP A 181 4.65 7.90 3.59
N GLY A 182 4.63 9.14 3.10
CA GLY A 182 3.74 10.18 3.61
C GLY A 182 2.26 9.82 3.45
N GLY A 183 1.85 9.21 2.34
CA GLY A 183 0.51 8.69 2.13
C GLY A 183 0.15 7.60 3.13
N ARG A 184 1.07 6.67 3.42
CA ARG A 184 0.89 5.64 4.46
C ARG A 184 0.74 6.26 5.85
N GLU A 185 1.65 7.18 6.23
CA GLU A 185 1.61 7.86 7.54
C GLU A 185 0.31 8.63 7.75
N MET A 186 -0.24 9.21 6.69
CA MET A 186 -1.53 9.87 6.77
C MET A 186 -2.70 8.89 6.84
N ALA A 187 -2.67 7.86 6.01
CA ALA A 187 -3.77 6.90 5.90
C ALA A 187 -3.92 5.97 7.11
N GLN A 188 -2.90 5.84 7.96
CA GLN A 188 -2.96 5.03 9.19
C GLN A 188 -3.87 5.62 10.28
N TYR A 189 -4.34 6.86 10.10
CA TYR A 189 -5.30 7.51 10.98
C TYR A 189 -6.63 7.76 10.26
N PRO A 190 -7.77 7.81 10.99
CA PRO A 190 -9.05 8.21 10.40
C PRO A 190 -8.98 9.63 9.82
N LEU A 191 -9.40 9.80 8.55
CA LEU A 191 -9.17 11.04 7.81
C LEU A 191 -9.87 12.29 8.39
N ASN A 192 -10.91 12.12 9.22
CA ASN A 192 -11.58 13.25 9.87
C ASN A 192 -10.73 13.96 10.96
N ILE A 193 -9.56 13.38 11.31
CA ILE A 193 -8.58 14.03 12.21
C ILE A 193 -7.91 15.22 11.52
N TYR A 194 -7.81 15.19 10.20
CA TYR A 194 -7.11 16.18 9.39
C TYR A 194 -7.99 17.38 9.02
N GLN A 195 -7.38 18.40 8.43
CA GLN A 195 -8.08 19.57 7.90
C GLN A 195 -8.94 19.17 6.69
N LYS A 196 -10.05 19.88 6.47
CA LYS A 196 -11.04 19.58 5.43
C LYS A 196 -10.45 19.44 4.00
N TRP A 197 -9.45 20.24 3.64
CA TRP A 197 -8.83 20.17 2.33
C TRP A 197 -8.00 18.88 2.14
N VAL A 198 -7.28 18.46 3.20
CA VAL A 198 -6.52 17.19 3.23
C VAL A 198 -7.48 16.02 3.11
N THR A 199 -8.53 16.00 3.92
CA THR A 199 -9.56 14.96 3.86
C THR A 199 -10.18 14.86 2.47
N ARG A 200 -10.50 16.00 1.82
CA ARG A 200 -11.03 16.01 0.45
C ARG A 200 -10.03 15.46 -0.56
N PHE A 201 -8.77 15.89 -0.49
CA PHE A 201 -7.72 15.38 -1.37
C PHE A 201 -7.56 13.86 -1.26
N PHE A 202 -7.43 13.34 -0.03
CA PHE A 202 -7.28 11.92 0.24
C PHE A 202 -8.60 11.11 0.20
N THR A 203 -9.68 11.71 -0.20
CA THR A 203 -10.93 11.00 -0.48
C THR A 203 -11.23 10.96 -1.98
N TYR A 204 -10.96 12.07 -2.71
CA TYR A 204 -11.37 12.21 -4.11
C TYR A 204 -10.23 12.09 -5.12
N VAL A 205 -8.99 12.44 -4.75
CA VAL A 205 -7.82 12.35 -5.64
C VAL A 205 -7.08 11.04 -5.42
N ILE A 206 -6.68 10.75 -4.17
CA ILE A 206 -6.09 9.47 -3.78
C ILE A 206 -7.08 8.84 -2.78
N PRO A 207 -7.92 7.87 -3.17
CA PRO A 207 -9.13 7.53 -2.43
C PRO A 207 -8.88 6.73 -1.14
N PHE A 208 -7.92 7.16 -0.30
CA PHE A 208 -7.69 6.54 1.00
C PHE A 208 -8.90 6.63 1.92
N GLY A 209 -9.66 7.74 1.88
CA GLY A 209 -10.87 7.88 2.68
C GLY A 209 -11.95 6.87 2.34
N CYS A 210 -12.03 6.46 1.08
CA CYS A 210 -12.94 5.43 0.63
C CYS A 210 -12.49 4.02 1.06
N VAL A 211 -11.22 3.85 1.44
CA VAL A 211 -10.66 2.55 1.79
C VAL A 211 -10.54 2.36 3.30
N ASN A 212 -10.20 3.41 4.05
CA ASN A 212 -10.00 3.29 5.50
C ASN A 212 -11.14 3.90 6.33
N TYR A 213 -11.52 5.16 6.04
CA TYR A 213 -12.42 5.92 6.91
C TYR A 213 -13.89 5.54 6.72
N LEU A 214 -14.39 5.57 5.48
CA LEU A 214 -15.81 5.31 5.21
C LEU A 214 -16.21 3.85 5.53
N PRO A 215 -15.50 2.80 5.07
CA PRO A 215 -15.85 1.43 5.42
C PRO A 215 -15.72 1.15 6.93
N LEU A 216 -14.81 1.83 7.63
CA LEU A 216 -14.69 1.72 9.08
C LEU A 216 -15.97 2.15 9.79
N GLN A 217 -16.66 3.21 9.31
CA GLN A 217 -17.95 3.64 9.85
C GLN A 217 -19.01 2.52 9.77
N TYR A 218 -18.98 1.73 8.68
CA TYR A 218 -19.85 0.57 8.55
C TYR A 218 -19.47 -0.56 9.53
N ILE A 219 -18.18 -0.84 9.70
CA ILE A 219 -17.71 -1.88 10.62
C ILE A 219 -18.11 -1.55 12.06
N LEU A 220 -18.03 -0.28 12.46
CA LEU A 220 -18.32 0.23 13.80
C LEU A 220 -19.80 0.57 14.03
N ASP A 221 -20.70 0.26 13.09
CA ASP A 221 -22.12 0.59 13.15
C ASP A 221 -22.41 2.11 13.34
N ARG A 222 -21.50 2.97 12.83
CA ARG A 222 -21.60 4.45 12.91
C ARG A 222 -21.95 5.10 11.55
N SER A 223 -22.39 4.32 10.56
CA SER A 223 -22.73 4.84 9.24
C SER A 223 -24.01 5.69 9.29
N GLU A 224 -23.94 6.95 8.82
CA GLU A 224 -25.09 7.88 8.75
C GLU A 224 -26.04 7.56 7.58
N GLY A 225 -25.72 6.59 6.73
CA GLY A 225 -26.46 6.23 5.52
C GLY A 225 -26.59 4.72 5.32
N PRO A 226 -27.07 4.28 4.14
CA PRO A 226 -27.18 2.87 3.84
C PRO A 226 -25.83 2.17 3.95
N GLY A 227 -25.70 1.23 4.89
CA GLY A 227 -24.43 0.51 5.15
C GLY A 227 -23.82 -0.16 3.92
N PHE A 228 -24.66 -0.56 2.95
CA PHE A 228 -24.24 -1.10 1.66
C PHE A 228 -23.32 -0.14 0.87
N LEU A 229 -23.58 1.17 0.88
CA LEU A 229 -22.74 2.15 0.18
C LEU A 229 -21.35 2.21 0.82
N TYR A 230 -21.27 2.23 2.14
CA TYR A 230 -20.00 2.24 2.88
C TYR A 230 -19.19 0.95 2.67
N MET A 231 -19.88 -0.19 2.55
CA MET A 231 -19.26 -1.47 2.24
C MET A 231 -18.61 -1.49 0.84
N LEU A 232 -19.20 -0.79 -0.14
CA LEU A 232 -18.70 -0.71 -1.51
C LEU A 232 -17.65 0.39 -1.73
N MET A 233 -17.47 1.33 -0.80
CA MET A 233 -16.51 2.43 -0.95
C MET A 233 -15.08 1.96 -1.30
N PRO A 234 -14.56 0.84 -0.80
CA PRO A 234 -13.24 0.36 -1.19
C PRO A 234 -13.09 0.08 -2.69
N LEU A 235 -14.17 -0.07 -3.45
CA LEU A 235 -14.10 -0.18 -4.91
C LEU A 235 -13.38 1.01 -5.56
N ALA A 236 -13.43 2.19 -4.93
CA ALA A 236 -12.73 3.38 -5.39
C ALA A 236 -11.21 3.18 -5.51
N GLY A 237 -10.59 2.39 -4.62
CA GLY A 237 -9.17 2.08 -4.72
C GLY A 237 -8.84 1.14 -5.89
N CYS A 238 -9.72 0.19 -6.21
CA CYS A 238 -9.56 -0.64 -7.40
C CYS A 238 -9.72 0.21 -8.69
N LEU A 239 -10.68 1.14 -8.70
CA LEU A 239 -10.91 2.06 -9.83
C LEU A 239 -9.74 3.04 -9.99
N PHE A 240 -9.09 3.45 -8.92
CA PHE A 240 -7.92 4.34 -8.96
C PHE A 240 -6.75 3.73 -9.73
N LEU A 241 -6.61 2.42 -9.75
CA LEU A 241 -5.55 1.75 -10.52
C LEU A 241 -5.69 1.98 -12.05
N VAL A 242 -6.91 2.18 -12.54
CA VAL A 242 -7.17 2.36 -13.99
C VAL A 242 -6.46 3.61 -14.55
N PRO A 243 -6.70 4.84 -14.03
CA PRO A 243 -5.97 6.02 -14.51
C PRO A 243 -4.46 5.91 -14.31
N CYS A 244 -3.98 5.23 -13.25
CA CYS A 244 -2.55 5.00 -13.03
C CYS A 244 -1.94 4.16 -14.16
N LEU A 245 -2.62 3.09 -14.57
CA LEU A 245 -2.17 2.23 -15.67
C LEU A 245 -2.26 2.95 -17.03
N LEU A 246 -3.26 3.78 -17.24
CA LEU A 246 -3.36 4.61 -18.46
C LEU A 246 -2.23 5.62 -18.52
N PHE A 247 -1.90 6.28 -17.41
CA PHE A 247 -0.78 7.20 -17.32
C PHE A 247 0.57 6.50 -17.55
N TRP A 248 0.75 5.30 -17.02
CA TRP A 248 1.91 4.45 -17.32
C TRP A 248 2.04 4.19 -18.82
N GLN A 249 0.96 3.74 -19.48
CA GLN A 249 0.98 3.45 -20.92
C GLN A 249 1.31 4.71 -21.75
N PHE A 250 0.78 5.86 -21.34
CA PHE A 250 1.10 7.14 -21.96
C PHE A 250 2.58 7.47 -21.81
N GLY A 251 3.18 7.28 -20.63
CA GLY A 251 4.60 7.47 -20.38
C GLY A 251 5.47 6.55 -21.23
N VAL A 252 5.15 5.25 -21.27
CA VAL A 252 5.90 4.28 -22.10
C VAL A 252 5.91 4.66 -23.58
N ARG A 253 4.79 5.17 -24.13
CA ARG A 253 4.72 5.62 -25.54
C ARG A 253 5.59 6.86 -25.83
N ARG A 254 5.91 7.64 -24.82
CA ARG A 254 6.72 8.86 -24.94
C ARG A 254 8.16 8.69 -24.46
N TYR A 255 8.47 7.52 -23.96
CA TYR A 255 9.83 7.22 -23.49
C TYR A 255 10.84 7.32 -24.63
N ARG A 256 11.94 7.97 -24.34
CA ARG A 256 13.13 8.03 -25.22
C ARG A 256 14.29 7.41 -24.44
N SER A 257 15.00 6.49 -25.06
CA SER A 257 16.20 5.89 -24.47
C SER A 257 17.20 6.97 -24.08
N THR A 258 17.79 6.84 -22.90
CA THR A 258 18.84 7.76 -22.40
C THR A 258 20.19 7.55 -23.10
N GLY A 259 20.29 6.55 -23.98
CA GLY A 259 21.47 6.34 -24.82
C GLY A 259 22.70 5.85 -24.05
N SER A 260 22.51 5.05 -22.98
CA SER A 260 23.59 4.40 -22.23
C SER A 260 24.02 3.10 -22.86
#